data_e180b6d13dc6a3dfa539ae6c8a6e19cd
#
_entry.id   e180b6d13dc6a3dfa539ae6c8a6e19cd
#
_cell.length_a   1.000
_cell.length_b   1.000
_cell.length_c   1.000
_cell.angle_alpha   90.00
_cell.angle_beta   90.00
_cell.angle_gamma   90.00
#
_symmetry.space_group_name_H-M   'P 1'
#
loop_
_entity.id
_entity.type
_entity.pdbx_description
1 polymer ?
#
loop_
_entity_poly.entity_id
_entity_poly.type
_entity_poly.pdbx_seq_one_letter_code
_entity_poly.pdbx_strand_id
1 'polypeptide(L)'
;MARQTRQRILDASLSMFNTQGEPNVTTNHIADELEISPGNLYYHFRNKDDIIEQFFGGYEQRMDAALTAPSGRLPELEDVWLQLHLVFECIWDYRFLYRDLVDILSRNRRLRMRFARILKRADEQAHKVMRGLAQAGIMRASAPEVDAAATNILVIATFWLNYAAARGDKDERASIRDGIVQVMMLIAPFLRDAERVHLNTLTRAYLD
;
A
#
# COMPACT_ATOMS: atom_id res chain seq x y z
N MET A 1 25.10 11.16 17.80
CA MET A 1 25.73 10.84 16.51
C MET A 1 25.28 9.50 15.93
N ALA A 2 25.51 8.34 16.54
CA ALA A 2 25.14 7.03 15.94
C ALA A 2 23.64 6.89 15.53
N ARG A 3 22.69 7.33 16.37
CA ARG A 3 21.26 7.30 16.06
C ARG A 3 20.90 8.20 14.87
N GLN A 4 21.54 9.34 14.74
CA GLN A 4 21.33 10.27 13.63
C GLN A 4 21.85 9.70 12.30
N THR A 5 23.04 9.08 12.31
CA THR A 5 23.60 8.41 11.12
C THR A 5 22.71 7.25 10.68
N ARG A 6 22.22 6.44 11.63
CA ARG A 6 21.31 5.34 11.32
C ARG A 6 20.02 5.82 10.63
N GLN A 7 19.45 6.95 11.10
CA GLN A 7 18.26 7.52 10.45
C GLN A 7 18.58 8.06 9.04
N ARG A 8 19.69 8.76 8.86
CA ARG A 8 20.14 9.22 7.53
C ARG A 8 20.30 8.06 6.54
N ILE A 9 20.85 6.91 6.98
CA ILE A 9 20.94 5.71 6.14
C ILE A 9 19.55 5.23 5.73
N LEU A 10 18.59 5.17 6.64
CA LEU A 10 17.21 4.78 6.32
C LEU A 10 16.58 5.77 5.33
N ASP A 11 16.66 7.06 5.56
CA ASP A 11 16.03 8.07 4.70
C ASP A 11 16.59 8.03 3.27
N ALA A 12 17.93 7.97 3.13
CA ALA A 12 18.58 7.84 1.84
C ALA A 12 18.21 6.52 1.14
N SER A 13 18.24 5.40 1.88
CA SER A 13 17.87 4.08 1.33
C SER A 13 16.43 4.06 0.82
N LEU A 14 15.48 4.61 1.57
CA LEU A 14 14.08 4.69 1.16
C LEU A 14 13.91 5.51 -0.11
N SER A 15 14.56 6.66 -0.18
CA SER A 15 14.56 7.52 -1.36
C SER A 15 15.11 6.78 -2.59
N MET A 16 16.29 6.15 -2.45
CA MET A 16 16.95 5.43 -3.54
C MET A 16 16.13 4.21 -3.99
N PHE A 17 15.60 3.40 -3.06
CA PHE A 17 14.77 2.25 -3.41
C PHE A 17 13.48 2.69 -4.14
N ASN A 18 12.86 3.77 -3.68
CA ASN A 18 11.65 4.31 -4.30
C ASN A 18 11.90 4.92 -5.69
N THR A 19 13.08 5.45 -5.97
CA THR A 19 13.40 6.12 -7.24
C THR A 19 14.07 5.21 -8.26
N GLN A 20 14.99 4.36 -7.81
CA GLN A 20 15.83 3.53 -8.68
C GLN A 20 15.41 2.06 -8.73
N GLY A 21 14.48 1.62 -7.83
CA GLY A 21 14.14 0.21 -7.59
C GLY A 21 15.14 -0.45 -6.64
N GLU A 22 14.64 -1.31 -5.76
CA GLU A 22 15.45 -1.98 -4.74
C GLU A 22 16.57 -2.84 -5.33
N PRO A 23 16.36 -3.63 -6.41
CA PRO A 23 17.42 -4.46 -6.99
C PRO A 23 18.64 -3.68 -7.49
N ASN A 24 18.44 -2.44 -7.92
CA ASN A 24 19.49 -1.59 -8.51
C ASN A 24 20.33 -0.84 -7.46
N VAL A 25 19.93 -0.86 -6.19
CA VAL A 25 20.61 -0.15 -5.11
C VAL A 25 21.39 -1.13 -4.23
N THR A 26 22.70 -0.88 -4.09
CA THR A 26 23.58 -1.62 -3.19
C THR A 26 23.87 -0.82 -1.91
N THR A 27 24.37 -1.49 -0.88
CA THR A 27 24.85 -0.81 0.34
C THR A 27 25.99 0.17 0.07
N ASN A 28 26.81 -0.09 -0.96
CA ASN A 28 27.88 0.83 -1.38
C ASN A 28 27.27 2.10 -2.01
N HIS A 29 26.25 1.98 -2.87
CA HIS A 29 25.57 3.14 -3.43
C HIS A 29 24.98 4.03 -2.30
N ILE A 30 24.41 3.42 -1.25
CA ILE A 30 23.89 4.17 -0.11
C ILE A 30 25.00 4.85 0.68
N ALA A 31 26.13 4.17 0.87
CA ALA A 31 27.29 4.74 1.58
C ALA A 31 27.87 5.94 0.80
N ASP A 32 28.01 5.80 -0.51
CA ASP A 32 28.50 6.86 -1.40
C ASP A 32 27.57 8.08 -1.41
N GLU A 33 26.24 7.88 -1.50
CA GLU A 33 25.21 8.95 -1.45
C GLU A 33 25.31 9.76 -0.14
N LEU A 34 25.67 9.11 0.96
CA LEU A 34 25.78 9.73 2.28
C LEU A 34 27.18 10.24 2.62
N GLU A 35 28.15 10.03 1.72
CA GLU A 35 29.56 10.34 1.92
C GLU A 35 30.13 9.69 3.21
N ILE A 36 29.74 8.44 3.48
CA ILE A 36 30.26 7.64 4.59
C ILE A 36 31.01 6.41 4.09
N SER A 37 31.93 5.89 4.91
CA SER A 37 32.58 4.63 4.53
C SER A 37 31.61 3.45 4.57
N PRO A 38 31.79 2.42 3.69
CA PRO A 38 31.00 1.19 3.78
C PRO A 38 31.06 0.53 5.17
N GLY A 39 32.21 0.60 5.86
CA GLY A 39 32.35 0.10 7.22
C GLY A 39 31.44 0.82 8.22
N ASN A 40 31.21 2.12 8.05
CA ASN A 40 30.27 2.89 8.88
C ASN A 40 28.82 2.44 8.61
N LEU A 41 28.45 2.20 7.36
CA LEU A 41 27.13 1.65 7.03
C LEU A 41 26.95 0.26 7.66
N TYR A 42 27.92 -0.65 7.51
CA TYR A 42 27.87 -2.00 8.08
C TYR A 42 27.89 -2.03 9.62
N TYR A 43 28.37 -1.00 10.26
CA TYR A 43 28.21 -0.84 11.72
C TYR A 43 26.73 -0.71 12.13
N HIS A 44 25.88 -0.11 11.28
CA HIS A 44 24.47 0.11 11.54
C HIS A 44 23.54 -0.98 10.99
N PHE A 45 23.87 -1.56 9.82
CA PHE A 45 23.08 -2.56 9.11
C PHE A 45 23.98 -3.61 8.47
N ARG A 46 23.74 -4.89 8.77
CA ARG A 46 24.58 -5.99 8.30
C ARG A 46 24.53 -6.18 6.78
N ASN A 47 23.38 -5.89 6.19
CA ASN A 47 23.10 -6.05 4.77
C ASN A 47 21.88 -5.19 4.36
N LYS A 48 21.54 -5.21 3.08
CA LYS A 48 20.39 -4.51 2.52
C LYS A 48 19.06 -5.01 3.10
N ASP A 49 18.92 -6.30 3.35
CA ASP A 49 17.70 -6.88 3.92
C ASP A 49 17.42 -6.39 5.35
N ASP A 50 18.45 -6.13 6.16
CA ASP A 50 18.28 -5.50 7.48
C ASP A 50 17.68 -4.09 7.36
N ILE A 51 18.05 -3.34 6.32
CA ILE A 51 17.47 -2.01 6.02
C ILE A 51 16.00 -2.16 5.64
N ILE A 52 15.68 -3.13 4.76
CA ILE A 52 14.30 -3.40 4.33
C ILE A 52 13.43 -3.82 5.52
N GLU A 53 13.95 -4.66 6.42
CA GLU A 53 13.22 -5.08 7.63
C GLU A 53 12.88 -3.90 8.56
N GLN A 54 13.73 -2.87 8.61
CA GLN A 54 13.43 -1.65 9.39
C GLN A 54 12.28 -0.85 8.76
N PHE A 55 12.26 -0.71 7.44
CA PHE A 55 11.14 -0.07 6.74
C PHE A 55 9.84 -0.81 6.97
N PHE A 56 9.90 -2.14 6.94
CA PHE A 56 8.71 -2.95 7.13
C PHE A 56 8.02 -2.73 8.47
N GLY A 57 8.75 -2.36 9.52
CA GLY A 57 8.17 -1.99 10.81
C GLY A 57 7.31 -0.72 10.74
N GLY A 58 7.81 0.33 10.10
CA GLY A 58 7.07 1.57 9.86
C GLY A 58 5.90 1.39 8.91
N TYR A 59 6.11 0.61 7.83
CA TYR A 59 5.08 0.24 6.88
C TYR A 59 3.90 -0.49 7.56
N GLU A 60 4.16 -1.52 8.40
CA GLU A 60 3.10 -2.23 9.13
C GLU A 60 2.28 -1.29 10.00
N GLN A 61 2.93 -0.41 10.77
CA GLN A 61 2.22 0.53 11.64
C GLN A 61 1.31 1.47 10.86
N ARG A 62 1.78 2.00 9.73
CA ARG A 62 0.99 2.89 8.89
C ARG A 62 -0.15 2.15 8.20
N MET A 63 0.10 0.93 7.70
CA MET A 63 -0.93 0.11 7.08
C MET A 63 -1.99 -0.31 8.09
N ASP A 64 -1.61 -0.67 9.31
CA ASP A 64 -2.55 -0.99 10.38
C ASP A 64 -3.45 0.21 10.74
N ALA A 65 -2.88 1.41 10.79
CA ALA A 65 -3.65 2.65 11.00
C ALA A 65 -4.63 2.91 9.84
N ALA A 66 -4.18 2.73 8.58
CA ALA A 66 -5.01 2.91 7.38
C ALA A 66 -6.14 1.88 7.29
N LEU A 67 -5.93 0.65 7.77
CA LEU A 67 -6.94 -0.41 7.77
C LEU A 67 -7.93 -0.32 8.94
N THR A 68 -7.83 0.68 9.81
CA THR A 68 -8.74 0.82 10.94
C THR A 68 -10.08 1.41 10.50
N ALA A 69 -11.17 0.64 10.67
CA ALA A 69 -12.52 1.13 10.38
C ALA A 69 -13.05 2.07 11.46
N PRO A 70 -14.01 2.93 11.12
CA PRO A 70 -14.77 3.71 12.11
C PRO A 70 -15.36 2.79 13.16
N SER A 71 -15.33 3.22 14.42
CA SER A 71 -15.95 2.51 15.54
C SER A 71 -17.25 3.20 15.95
N GLY A 72 -18.25 2.41 16.39
CA GLY A 72 -19.47 2.93 16.95
C GLY A 72 -20.58 3.33 15.97
N ARG A 73 -20.35 3.23 14.64
CA ARG A 73 -21.34 3.45 13.59
C ARG A 73 -21.10 2.52 12.39
N LEU A 74 -22.11 2.42 11.53
CA LEU A 74 -21.94 1.75 10.23
C LEU A 74 -21.07 2.60 9.29
N PRO A 75 -20.31 1.97 8.37
CA PRO A 75 -19.49 2.69 7.41
C PRO A 75 -20.35 3.40 6.35
N GLU A 76 -19.79 4.48 5.82
CA GLU A 76 -20.31 5.27 4.70
C GLU A 76 -19.32 5.22 3.52
N LEU A 77 -19.66 5.76 2.36
CA LEU A 77 -18.76 5.77 1.19
C LEU A 77 -17.51 6.62 1.42
N GLU A 78 -17.63 7.70 2.19
CA GLU A 78 -16.52 8.54 2.60
C GLU A 78 -15.48 7.78 3.44
N ASP A 79 -15.92 6.81 4.27
CA ASP A 79 -15.01 5.96 5.02
C ASP A 79 -14.21 5.04 4.09
N VAL A 80 -14.87 4.49 3.06
CA VAL A 80 -14.20 3.69 2.04
C VAL A 80 -13.19 4.52 1.29
N TRP A 81 -13.61 5.71 0.84
CA TRP A 81 -12.75 6.65 0.13
C TRP A 81 -11.52 7.04 0.97
N LEU A 82 -11.72 7.45 2.22
CA LEU A 82 -10.62 7.83 3.12
C LEU A 82 -9.70 6.66 3.40
N GLN A 83 -10.25 5.47 3.64
CA GLN A 83 -9.45 4.26 3.90
C GLN A 83 -8.58 3.89 2.70
N LEU A 84 -9.14 3.91 1.49
CA LEU A 84 -8.39 3.65 0.27
C LEU A 84 -7.31 4.73 0.05
N HIS A 85 -7.63 6.00 0.28
CA HIS A 85 -6.65 7.08 0.19
C HIS A 85 -5.45 6.81 1.12
N LEU A 86 -5.69 6.51 2.39
CA LEU A 86 -4.62 6.23 3.37
C LEU A 86 -3.81 4.97 3.01
N VAL A 87 -4.47 3.92 2.52
CA VAL A 87 -3.80 2.69 2.05
C VAL A 87 -2.88 3.01 0.87
N PHE A 88 -3.37 3.72 -0.15
CA PHE A 88 -2.57 4.04 -1.33
C PHE A 88 -1.47 5.07 -1.05
N GLU A 89 -1.65 6.01 -0.11
CA GLU A 89 -0.56 6.86 0.38
C GLU A 89 0.52 6.03 1.09
N CYS A 90 0.13 5.03 1.88
CA CYS A 90 1.10 4.09 2.48
C CYS A 90 1.84 3.28 1.40
N ILE A 91 1.13 2.80 0.36
CA ILE A 91 1.73 2.12 -0.80
C ILE A 91 2.71 3.05 -1.50
N TRP A 92 2.37 4.31 -1.72
CA TRP A 92 3.23 5.31 -2.35
C TRP A 92 4.54 5.53 -1.59
N ASP A 93 4.46 5.69 -0.29
CA ASP A 93 5.64 5.96 0.54
C ASP A 93 6.62 4.77 0.58
N TYR A 94 6.10 3.56 0.44
CA TYR A 94 6.87 2.32 0.41
C TYR A 94 6.76 1.59 -0.94
N ARG A 95 6.63 2.33 -2.06
CA ARG A 95 6.32 1.76 -3.39
C ARG A 95 7.36 0.77 -3.91
N PHE A 96 8.60 0.85 -3.46
CA PHE A 96 9.61 -0.15 -3.77
C PHE A 96 9.21 -1.56 -3.31
N LEU A 97 8.54 -1.68 -2.14
CA LEU A 97 8.04 -2.98 -1.64
C LEU A 97 7.03 -3.60 -2.61
N TYR A 98 6.18 -2.78 -3.21
CA TYR A 98 5.14 -3.26 -4.12
C TYR A 98 5.66 -3.54 -5.51
N ARG A 99 6.62 -2.75 -6.01
CA ARG A 99 7.26 -3.00 -7.31
C ARG A 99 8.07 -4.29 -7.32
N ASP A 100 8.82 -4.55 -6.26
CA ASP A 100 9.73 -5.69 -6.16
C ASP A 100 9.20 -6.77 -5.19
N LEU A 101 7.87 -6.76 -4.92
CA LEU A 101 7.22 -7.53 -3.86
C LEU A 101 7.54 -9.02 -3.93
N VAL A 102 7.35 -9.64 -5.09
CA VAL A 102 7.51 -11.09 -5.26
C VAL A 102 8.96 -11.49 -4.98
N ASP A 103 9.93 -10.70 -5.47
CA ASP A 103 11.35 -10.97 -5.25
C ASP A 103 11.72 -10.80 -3.76
N ILE A 104 11.37 -9.67 -3.15
CA ILE A 104 11.64 -9.40 -1.72
C ILE A 104 11.04 -10.49 -0.83
N LEU A 105 9.79 -10.90 -1.07
CA LEU A 105 9.14 -11.92 -0.26
C LEU A 105 9.68 -13.34 -0.53
N SER A 106 10.19 -13.61 -1.73
CA SER A 106 10.78 -14.92 -2.07
C SER A 106 12.06 -15.19 -1.29
N ARG A 107 12.92 -14.18 -1.15
CA ARG A 107 14.21 -14.29 -0.47
C ARG A 107 14.16 -14.06 1.04
N ASN A 108 13.08 -13.42 1.56
CA ASN A 108 12.95 -13.13 2.99
C ASN A 108 11.66 -13.73 3.58
N ARG A 109 11.80 -14.95 4.17
CA ARG A 109 10.68 -15.67 4.80
C ARG A 109 9.99 -14.86 5.90
N ARG A 110 10.74 -14.07 6.68
CA ARG A 110 10.18 -13.27 7.78
C ARG A 110 9.26 -12.17 7.25
N LEU A 111 9.72 -11.44 6.22
CA LEU A 111 8.90 -10.42 5.57
C LEU A 111 7.66 -11.02 4.91
N ARG A 112 7.81 -12.18 4.25
CA ARG A 112 6.67 -12.89 3.67
C ARG A 112 5.59 -13.21 4.70
N MET A 113 5.95 -13.70 5.88
CA MET A 113 4.98 -14.00 6.95
C MET A 113 4.31 -12.74 7.50
N ARG A 114 5.06 -11.64 7.61
CA ARG A 114 4.52 -10.35 8.07
C ARG A 114 3.56 -9.77 7.03
N PHE A 115 3.94 -9.79 5.75
CA PHE A 115 3.09 -9.30 4.65
C PHE A 115 1.80 -10.13 4.53
N ALA A 116 1.87 -11.45 4.65
CA ALA A 116 0.68 -12.31 4.67
C ALA A 116 -0.30 -11.96 5.80
N ARG A 117 0.20 -11.53 6.97
CA ARG A 117 -0.66 -11.03 8.07
C ARG A 117 -1.34 -9.71 7.72
N ILE A 118 -0.65 -8.83 7.01
CA ILE A 118 -1.24 -7.57 6.52
C ILE A 118 -2.36 -7.89 5.52
N LEU A 119 -2.11 -8.76 4.54
CA LEU A 119 -3.14 -9.17 3.58
C LEU A 119 -4.36 -9.77 4.27
N LYS A 120 -4.15 -10.62 5.28
CA LYS A 120 -5.25 -11.20 6.05
C LYS A 120 -6.09 -10.12 6.75
N ARG A 121 -5.43 -9.15 7.40
CA ARG A 121 -6.15 -8.04 8.06
C ARG A 121 -6.87 -7.15 7.05
N ALA A 122 -6.27 -6.89 5.91
CA ALA A 122 -6.89 -6.12 4.83
C ALA A 122 -8.13 -6.83 4.28
N ASP A 123 -8.08 -8.15 4.12
CA ASP A 123 -9.20 -8.99 3.72
C ASP A 123 -10.35 -8.94 4.72
N GLU A 124 -10.06 -9.18 6.00
CA GLU A 124 -11.04 -9.09 7.09
C GLU A 124 -11.70 -7.70 7.15
N GLN A 125 -10.89 -6.65 6.93
CA GLN A 125 -11.38 -5.27 6.93
C GLN A 125 -12.25 -4.96 5.71
N ALA A 126 -11.86 -5.39 4.52
CA ALA A 126 -12.66 -5.23 3.30
C ALA A 126 -14.04 -5.89 3.46
N HIS A 127 -14.07 -7.12 3.95
CA HIS A 127 -15.33 -7.83 4.25
C HIS A 127 -16.19 -7.10 5.28
N LYS A 128 -15.57 -6.59 6.36
CA LYS A 128 -16.27 -5.86 7.42
C LYS A 128 -16.93 -4.59 6.87
N VAL A 129 -16.19 -3.83 6.08
CA VAL A 129 -16.68 -2.58 5.47
C VAL A 129 -17.81 -2.87 4.50
N MET A 130 -17.65 -3.83 3.58
CA MET A 130 -18.67 -4.16 2.58
C MET A 130 -19.96 -4.68 3.23
N ARG A 131 -19.85 -5.55 4.24
CA ARG A 131 -21.04 -6.00 5.02
C ARG A 131 -21.71 -4.84 5.77
N GLY A 132 -20.91 -3.93 6.31
CA GLY A 132 -21.43 -2.72 6.96
C GLY A 132 -22.19 -1.80 6.00
N LEU A 133 -21.68 -1.60 4.78
CA LEU A 133 -22.37 -0.85 3.72
C LEU A 133 -23.69 -1.53 3.30
N ALA A 134 -23.70 -2.85 3.22
CA ALA A 134 -24.92 -3.60 2.92
C ALA A 134 -25.94 -3.48 4.06
N GLN A 135 -25.50 -3.54 5.32
CA GLN A 135 -26.32 -3.36 6.50
C GLN A 135 -26.87 -1.93 6.61
N ALA A 136 -26.08 -0.91 6.23
CA ALA A 136 -26.51 0.48 6.13
C ALA A 136 -27.51 0.72 4.98
N GLY A 137 -27.69 -0.27 4.10
CA GLY A 137 -28.56 -0.16 2.92
C GLY A 137 -27.94 0.64 1.78
N ILE A 138 -26.65 0.94 1.82
CA ILE A 138 -25.89 1.67 0.80
C ILE A 138 -25.61 0.78 -0.41
N MET A 139 -25.34 -0.52 -0.19
CA MET A 139 -25.09 -1.48 -1.26
C MET A 139 -26.00 -2.70 -1.16
N ARG A 140 -26.11 -3.42 -2.31
CA ARG A 140 -26.77 -4.72 -2.41
C ARG A 140 -25.80 -5.70 -3.06
N ALA A 141 -25.31 -6.66 -2.28
CA ALA A 141 -24.43 -7.73 -2.76
C ALA A 141 -24.73 -9.00 -1.97
N SER A 142 -24.70 -10.14 -2.65
CA SER A 142 -24.70 -11.45 -2.03
C SER A 142 -23.35 -11.75 -1.36
N ALA A 143 -23.28 -12.73 -0.48
CA ALA A 143 -22.02 -13.12 0.16
C ALA A 143 -20.93 -13.50 -0.86
N PRO A 144 -21.19 -14.32 -1.90
CA PRO A 144 -20.18 -14.60 -2.94
C PRO A 144 -19.67 -13.36 -3.68
N GLU A 145 -20.53 -12.36 -3.92
CA GLU A 145 -20.15 -11.10 -4.58
C GLU A 145 -19.24 -10.27 -3.65
N VAL A 146 -19.54 -10.23 -2.35
CA VAL A 146 -18.69 -9.58 -1.34
C VAL A 146 -17.31 -10.25 -1.31
N ASP A 147 -17.26 -11.58 -1.25
CA ASP A 147 -16.01 -12.36 -1.21
C ASP A 147 -15.16 -12.12 -2.48
N ALA A 148 -15.79 -12.14 -3.66
CA ALA A 148 -15.10 -11.86 -4.92
C ALA A 148 -14.60 -10.42 -5.00
N ALA A 149 -15.42 -9.45 -4.61
CA ALA A 149 -15.04 -8.04 -4.64
C ALA A 149 -13.90 -7.75 -3.64
N ALA A 150 -13.94 -8.29 -2.42
CA ALA A 150 -12.87 -8.17 -1.45
C ALA A 150 -11.55 -8.72 -2.00
N THR A 151 -11.55 -9.92 -2.57
CA THR A 151 -10.36 -10.50 -3.20
C THR A 151 -9.82 -9.61 -4.33
N ASN A 152 -10.69 -9.12 -5.21
CA ASN A 152 -10.30 -8.26 -6.32
C ASN A 152 -9.72 -6.91 -5.86
N ILE A 153 -10.28 -6.32 -4.79
CA ILE A 153 -9.74 -5.11 -4.15
C ILE A 153 -8.30 -5.36 -3.70
N LEU A 154 -8.05 -6.47 -3.00
CA LEU A 154 -6.71 -6.80 -2.52
C LEU A 154 -5.73 -7.05 -3.67
N VAL A 155 -6.16 -7.75 -4.71
CA VAL A 155 -5.33 -8.01 -5.90
C VAL A 155 -4.95 -6.69 -6.57
N ILE A 156 -5.91 -5.79 -6.80
CA ILE A 156 -5.63 -4.48 -7.38
C ILE A 156 -4.70 -3.68 -6.48
N ALA A 157 -5.01 -3.51 -5.21
CA ALA A 157 -4.18 -2.73 -4.30
C ALA A 157 -2.75 -3.27 -4.19
N THR A 158 -2.58 -4.61 -4.27
CA THR A 158 -1.26 -5.25 -4.15
C THR A 158 -0.43 -5.16 -5.43
N PHE A 159 -1.04 -5.31 -6.60
CA PHE A 159 -0.30 -5.45 -7.87
C PHE A 159 -0.52 -4.30 -8.85
N TRP A 160 -1.22 -3.24 -8.45
CA TRP A 160 -1.52 -2.12 -9.33
C TRP A 160 -0.28 -1.44 -9.90
N LEU A 161 0.75 -1.22 -9.06
CA LEU A 161 2.00 -0.60 -9.51
C LEU A 161 2.75 -1.46 -10.53
N ASN A 162 2.72 -2.79 -10.39
CA ASN A 162 3.30 -3.71 -11.37
C ASN A 162 2.54 -3.66 -12.70
N TYR A 163 1.20 -3.63 -12.64
CA TYR A 163 0.36 -3.49 -13.83
C TYR A 163 0.60 -2.15 -14.53
N ALA A 164 0.63 -1.04 -13.81
CA ALA A 164 0.89 0.28 -14.35
C ALA A 164 2.27 0.37 -15.03
N ALA A 165 3.31 -0.17 -14.37
CA ALA A 165 4.66 -0.26 -14.93
C ALA A 165 4.71 -1.12 -16.20
N ALA A 166 4.03 -2.28 -16.21
CA ALA A 166 3.95 -3.16 -17.39
C ALA A 166 3.22 -2.49 -18.57
N ARG A 167 2.24 -1.62 -18.29
CA ARG A 167 1.52 -0.82 -19.29
C ARG A 167 2.37 0.34 -19.83
N GLY A 168 3.47 0.67 -19.17
CA GLY A 168 4.38 1.76 -19.57
C GLY A 168 3.99 3.13 -19.02
N ASP A 169 3.23 3.19 -17.95
CA ASP A 169 2.85 4.44 -17.28
C ASP A 169 4.10 5.11 -16.71
N LYS A 170 4.31 6.38 -17.09
CA LYS A 170 5.49 7.15 -16.67
C LYS A 170 5.27 7.96 -15.40
N ASP A 171 4.03 8.38 -15.14
CA ASP A 171 3.65 9.11 -13.94
C ASP A 171 3.12 8.15 -12.87
N GLU A 172 4.02 7.70 -12.00
CA GLU A 172 3.66 6.80 -10.91
C GLU A 172 2.68 7.41 -9.91
N ARG A 173 2.69 8.75 -9.73
CA ARG A 173 1.76 9.42 -8.82
C ARG A 173 0.36 9.46 -9.40
N ALA A 174 0.23 9.67 -10.71
CA ALA A 174 -1.05 9.51 -11.40
C ALA A 174 -1.53 8.06 -11.34
N SER A 175 -0.63 7.09 -11.54
CA SER A 175 -0.98 5.67 -11.42
C SER A 175 -1.54 5.29 -10.04
N ILE A 176 -1.05 5.88 -8.95
CA ILE A 176 -1.62 5.67 -7.60
C ILE A 176 -3.07 6.16 -7.54
N ARG A 177 -3.36 7.35 -8.08
CA ARG A 177 -4.72 7.91 -8.14
C ARG A 177 -5.64 7.00 -8.97
N ASP A 178 -5.18 6.54 -10.12
CA ASP A 178 -5.92 5.60 -10.96
C ASP A 178 -6.23 4.29 -10.21
N GLY A 179 -5.30 3.76 -9.42
CA GLY A 179 -5.52 2.57 -8.61
C GLY A 179 -6.66 2.74 -7.60
N ILE A 180 -6.74 3.90 -6.95
CA ILE A 180 -7.86 4.23 -6.04
C ILE A 180 -9.18 4.21 -6.81
N VAL A 181 -9.23 4.86 -7.98
CA VAL A 181 -10.42 4.89 -8.84
C VAL A 181 -10.84 3.48 -9.24
N GLN A 182 -9.89 2.61 -9.65
CA GLN A 182 -10.21 1.24 -10.04
C GLN A 182 -10.84 0.44 -8.89
N VAL A 183 -10.30 0.57 -7.67
CA VAL A 183 -10.88 -0.08 -6.49
C VAL A 183 -12.28 0.45 -6.20
N MET A 184 -12.49 1.78 -6.26
CA MET A 184 -13.83 2.37 -6.05
C MET A 184 -14.83 1.89 -7.13
N MET A 185 -14.40 1.75 -8.37
CA MET A 185 -15.25 1.26 -9.45
C MET A 185 -15.64 -0.22 -9.32
N LEU A 186 -14.87 -1.05 -8.57
CA LEU A 186 -15.26 -2.44 -8.29
C LEU A 186 -16.53 -2.54 -7.45
N ILE A 187 -16.79 -1.60 -6.55
CA ILE A 187 -17.97 -1.60 -5.69
C ILE A 187 -19.17 -0.91 -6.35
N ALA A 188 -18.94 -0.08 -7.37
CA ALA A 188 -19.98 0.71 -8.05
C ALA A 188 -21.20 -0.12 -8.53
N PRO A 189 -21.04 -1.33 -9.10
CA PRO A 189 -22.19 -2.13 -9.55
C PRO A 189 -23.15 -2.55 -8.43
N PHE A 190 -22.66 -2.61 -7.18
CA PHE A 190 -23.43 -3.04 -6.03
C PHE A 190 -24.11 -1.88 -5.29
N LEU A 191 -23.78 -0.63 -5.62
CA LEU A 191 -24.34 0.56 -4.99
C LEU A 191 -25.74 0.86 -5.52
N ARG A 192 -26.56 1.50 -4.67
CA ARG A 192 -27.81 2.09 -5.12
C ARG A 192 -27.54 3.33 -5.98
N ASP A 193 -28.50 3.78 -6.78
CA ASP A 193 -28.31 4.83 -7.76
C ASP A 193 -27.83 6.17 -7.13
N ALA A 194 -28.41 6.58 -6.00
CA ALA A 194 -27.99 7.79 -5.29
C ALA A 194 -26.51 7.67 -4.81
N GLU A 195 -26.15 6.51 -4.26
CA GLU A 195 -24.80 6.24 -3.75
C GLU A 195 -23.78 6.12 -4.89
N ARG A 196 -24.22 5.62 -6.06
CA ARG A 196 -23.37 5.60 -7.26
C ARG A 196 -23.04 6.99 -7.75
N VAL A 197 -24.00 7.93 -7.71
CA VAL A 197 -23.76 9.35 -8.04
C VAL A 197 -22.78 9.95 -7.05
N HIS A 198 -22.92 9.64 -5.77
CA HIS A 198 -22.01 10.10 -4.73
C HIS A 198 -20.59 9.54 -4.92
N LEU A 199 -20.45 8.24 -5.19
CA LEU A 199 -19.18 7.62 -5.52
C LEU A 199 -18.48 8.33 -6.69
N ASN A 200 -19.22 8.64 -7.75
CA ASN A 200 -18.67 9.36 -8.91
C ASN A 200 -18.16 10.75 -8.54
N THR A 201 -18.77 11.41 -7.55
CA THR A 201 -18.29 12.71 -7.05
C THR A 201 -16.98 12.54 -6.28
N LEU A 202 -16.86 11.51 -5.43
CA LEU A 202 -15.63 11.22 -4.70
C LEU A 202 -14.47 10.84 -5.63
N THR A 203 -14.75 10.08 -6.71
CA THR A 203 -13.72 9.67 -7.69
C THR A 203 -13.21 10.82 -8.54
N ARG A 204 -14.02 11.87 -8.81
CA ARG A 204 -13.57 13.04 -9.57
C ARG A 204 -12.38 13.74 -8.93
N ALA A 205 -12.26 13.74 -7.60
CA ALA A 205 -11.11 14.31 -6.90
C ALA A 205 -9.75 13.66 -7.27
N TYR A 206 -9.76 12.53 -7.99
CA TYR A 206 -8.57 11.84 -8.47
C TYR A 206 -8.36 11.95 -9.99
N LEU A 207 -9.37 12.42 -10.73
CA LEU A 207 -9.33 12.51 -12.20
C LEU A 207 -8.93 13.91 -12.69
N ASP A 208 -9.06 14.92 -11.84
CA ASP A 208 -8.63 16.31 -12.05
C ASP A 208 -7.18 16.50 -11.54
#